data_61b47370ef21734508924f7dafc9e4da
#
_entry.id   61b47370ef21734508924f7dafc9e4da
#
_cell.length_a   1.000
_cell.length_b   1.000
_cell.length_c   1.000
_cell.angle_alpha   90.00
_cell.angle_beta   90.00
_cell.angle_gamma   90.00
#
_symmetry.space_group_name_H-M   'P 1'
#
loop_
_entity.id
_entity.type
_entity.pdbx_description
1 polymer ?
#
loop_
_entity_poly.entity_id
_entity_poly.type
_entity_poly.pdbx_seq_one_letter_code
_entity_poly.pdbx_strand_id
1 'polypeptide(L)'
;MKKSTMSILAIALFGMLANAATIDTKKVETSWTAYKTAQKTPVSGTFNDIQYKFGKKQDSIAATLEGATATIDPMKVELHDATKNKNLQDFFFSQFKNGGIKVTFKNVMEGKDQGTILAMVKMNNKNVKVPMQYTIKDGKLVATGVLDIMEFSLNDAFKKLAVGCHDLHEGLTWSQVAITFSAPIKQ
;
A
#
# COMPACT_ATOMS: atom_id res chain seq x y z
N MET A 1 11.05 9.66 -75.08
CA MET A 1 10.44 10.31 -73.93
C MET A 1 9.86 9.22 -73.00
N LYS A 2 10.55 8.82 -71.94
CA LYS A 2 10.06 7.83 -70.96
C LYS A 2 9.42 8.58 -69.77
N LYS A 3 8.12 8.38 -69.56
CA LYS A 3 7.40 8.92 -68.45
C LYS A 3 7.64 7.98 -67.24
N SER A 4 8.30 8.49 -66.23
CA SER A 4 8.50 7.81 -64.93
C SER A 4 7.28 8.07 -64.04
N THR A 5 6.53 7.04 -63.71
CA THR A 5 5.41 7.08 -62.74
C THR A 5 5.96 6.86 -61.38
N MET A 6 5.93 7.91 -60.53
CA MET A 6 6.35 7.86 -59.13
C MET A 6 5.15 7.41 -58.30
N SER A 7 5.18 6.16 -57.83
CA SER A 7 4.19 5.62 -56.87
C SER A 7 4.50 6.12 -55.47
N ILE A 8 3.59 6.94 -54.93
CA ILE A 8 3.66 7.39 -53.53
C ILE A 8 3.03 6.28 -52.68
N LEU A 9 3.87 5.59 -51.92
CA LEU A 9 3.44 4.60 -50.93
C LEU A 9 3.03 5.36 -49.62
N ALA A 10 1.73 5.54 -49.42
CA ALA A 10 1.20 6.09 -48.18
C ALA A 10 1.29 5.04 -47.08
N ILE A 11 2.26 5.18 -46.16
CA ILE A 11 2.34 4.40 -44.94
C ILE A 11 1.32 4.98 -43.96
N ALA A 12 0.17 4.32 -43.82
CA ALA A 12 -0.79 4.62 -42.77
C ALA A 12 -0.17 4.12 -41.42
N LEU A 13 0.38 5.05 -40.64
CA LEU A 13 0.70 4.78 -39.23
C LEU A 13 -0.63 4.59 -38.47
N PHE A 14 -1.04 3.34 -38.32
CA PHE A 14 -2.04 2.99 -37.31
C PHE A 14 -1.37 3.15 -35.94
N GLY A 15 -1.48 4.33 -35.34
CA GLY A 15 -1.17 4.52 -33.94
C GLY A 15 -2.13 3.67 -33.08
N MET A 16 -1.69 2.53 -32.60
CA MET A 16 -2.40 1.84 -31.51
C MET A 16 -2.40 2.81 -30.31
N LEU A 17 -3.54 3.41 -30.03
CA LEU A 17 -3.79 4.07 -28.74
C LEU A 17 -3.77 2.96 -27.69
N ALA A 18 -2.61 2.70 -27.12
CA ALA A 18 -2.51 1.88 -25.91
C ALA A 18 -3.26 2.62 -24.83
N ASN A 19 -4.47 2.18 -24.51
CA ASN A 19 -5.16 2.67 -23.34
C ASN A 19 -4.29 2.35 -22.12
N ALA A 20 -3.92 3.39 -21.35
CA ALA A 20 -3.21 3.20 -20.09
C ALA A 20 -4.08 2.36 -19.14
N ALA A 21 -3.46 1.43 -18.42
CA ALA A 21 -4.17 0.63 -17.44
C ALA A 21 -4.75 1.53 -16.34
N THR A 22 -5.97 1.24 -15.89
CA THR A 22 -6.62 1.95 -14.79
C THR A 22 -7.02 0.96 -13.69
N ILE A 23 -7.25 1.44 -12.48
CA ILE A 23 -7.63 0.61 -11.34
C ILE A 23 -9.09 0.85 -10.94
N ASP A 24 -9.73 -0.19 -10.38
CA ASP A 24 -11.04 -0.05 -9.75
C ASP A 24 -10.89 0.51 -8.33
N THR A 25 -11.07 1.82 -8.18
CA THR A 25 -10.94 2.53 -6.90
C THR A 25 -12.01 2.17 -5.87
N LYS A 26 -13.06 1.43 -6.25
CA LYS A 26 -14.12 0.96 -5.35
C LYS A 26 -13.78 -0.39 -4.70
N LYS A 27 -12.79 -1.10 -5.23
CA LYS A 27 -12.41 -2.45 -4.78
C LYS A 27 -10.96 -2.51 -4.33
N VAL A 28 -10.46 -1.41 -3.76
CA VAL A 28 -9.11 -1.35 -3.21
C VAL A 28 -9.06 -2.03 -1.85
N GLU A 29 -7.92 -2.66 -1.57
CA GLU A 29 -7.64 -3.30 -0.30
C GLU A 29 -6.30 -2.82 0.23
N THR A 30 -6.20 -2.67 1.54
CA THR A 30 -4.95 -2.39 2.25
C THR A 30 -4.78 -3.41 3.35
N SER A 31 -3.61 -4.00 3.45
CA SER A 31 -3.25 -4.94 4.51
C SER A 31 -1.84 -4.68 5.02
N TRP A 32 -1.55 -5.28 6.14
CA TRP A 32 -0.23 -5.28 6.75
C TRP A 32 0.14 -6.70 7.22
N THR A 33 1.44 -6.97 7.30
CA THR A 33 1.98 -8.21 7.85
C THR A 33 3.11 -7.88 8.81
N ALA A 34 2.90 -8.14 10.09
CA ALA A 34 3.91 -8.12 11.13
C ALA A 34 4.45 -9.53 11.39
N TYR A 35 5.52 -9.62 12.16
CA TYR A 35 6.19 -10.90 12.41
C TYR A 35 6.44 -11.10 13.89
N LYS A 36 6.31 -12.34 14.33
CA LYS A 36 6.56 -12.77 15.73
C LYS A 36 7.46 -14.00 15.74
N THR A 37 7.99 -14.35 16.91
CA THR A 37 8.88 -15.48 17.16
C THR A 37 10.22 -15.40 16.41
N ALA A 38 11.20 -16.21 16.81
CA ALA A 38 12.50 -16.31 16.13
C ALA A 38 12.39 -16.82 14.68
N GLN A 39 11.35 -17.59 14.38
CA GLN A 39 11.06 -18.13 13.05
C GLN A 39 10.44 -17.10 12.10
N LYS A 40 10.25 -15.85 12.58
CA LYS A 40 9.60 -14.79 11.79
C LYS A 40 8.19 -15.18 11.31
N THR A 41 7.41 -15.78 12.20
CA THR A 41 6.03 -16.20 11.91
C THR A 41 5.16 -15.01 11.55
N PRO A 42 4.49 -14.98 10.38
CA PRO A 42 3.70 -13.84 9.94
C PRO A 42 2.37 -13.76 10.70
N VAL A 43 1.95 -12.52 10.94
CA VAL A 43 0.61 -12.17 11.42
C VAL A 43 0.11 -11.04 10.53
N SER A 44 -0.96 -11.28 9.79
CA SER A 44 -1.53 -10.32 8.85
C SER A 44 -2.87 -9.79 9.33
N GLY A 45 -3.16 -8.56 8.97
CA GLY A 45 -4.44 -7.92 9.25
C GLY A 45 -4.69 -6.75 8.31
N THR A 46 -5.85 -6.15 8.50
CA THR A 46 -6.31 -4.94 7.83
C THR A 46 -6.89 -3.98 8.87
N PHE A 47 -7.62 -2.97 8.40
CA PHE A 47 -8.43 -2.07 9.23
C PHE A 47 -9.80 -1.95 8.58
N ASN A 48 -10.85 -1.91 9.40
CA ASN A 48 -12.18 -1.61 8.92
C ASN A 48 -12.35 -0.10 8.65
N ASP A 49 -13.26 0.25 7.75
CA ASP A 49 -13.67 1.63 7.46
C ASP A 49 -12.52 2.58 7.03
N ILE A 50 -11.55 2.07 6.28
CA ILE A 50 -10.49 2.92 5.71
C ILE A 50 -11.11 3.94 4.74
N GLN A 51 -10.80 5.23 4.94
CA GLN A 51 -11.28 6.30 4.08
C GLN A 51 -10.26 6.59 2.98
N TYR A 52 -10.58 6.20 1.75
CA TYR A 52 -9.75 6.47 0.58
C TYR A 52 -10.19 7.72 -0.17
N LYS A 53 -9.21 8.47 -0.69
CA LYS A 53 -9.42 9.54 -1.68
C LYS A 53 -8.39 9.38 -2.79
N PHE A 54 -8.84 9.34 -4.03
CA PHE A 54 -8.00 9.19 -5.22
C PHE A 54 -7.91 10.48 -6.02
N GLY A 55 -6.99 10.53 -6.98
CA GLY A 55 -6.85 11.61 -7.92
C GLY A 55 -8.15 11.87 -8.69
N LYS A 56 -8.35 13.12 -9.13
CA LYS A 56 -9.54 13.50 -9.91
C LYS A 56 -9.53 12.88 -11.31
N LYS A 57 -8.36 12.75 -11.93
CA LYS A 57 -8.16 12.03 -13.17
C LYS A 57 -7.86 10.57 -12.85
N GLN A 58 -8.56 9.66 -13.50
CA GLN A 58 -8.42 8.22 -13.32
C GLN A 58 -8.23 7.53 -14.67
N ASP A 59 -7.46 8.17 -15.54
CA ASP A 59 -7.14 7.74 -16.90
C ASP A 59 -5.84 6.92 -16.99
N SER A 60 -5.09 6.83 -15.89
CA SER A 60 -3.93 5.97 -15.74
C SER A 60 -3.74 5.59 -14.25
N ILE A 61 -2.88 4.61 -13.98
CA ILE A 61 -2.50 4.23 -12.62
C ILE A 61 -1.83 5.41 -11.91
N ALA A 62 -0.87 6.06 -12.58
CA ALA A 62 -0.16 7.20 -12.01
C ALA A 62 -1.11 8.36 -11.69
N ALA A 63 -2.00 8.73 -12.60
CA ALA A 63 -2.96 9.83 -12.39
C ALA A 63 -3.97 9.51 -11.27
N THR A 64 -4.33 8.24 -11.09
CA THR A 64 -5.23 7.78 -10.02
C THR A 64 -4.56 7.79 -8.66
N LEU A 65 -3.30 7.32 -8.59
CA LEU A 65 -2.59 7.11 -7.32
C LEU A 65 -1.75 8.31 -6.86
N GLU A 66 -1.32 9.21 -7.76
CA GLU A 66 -0.57 10.40 -7.36
C GLU A 66 -1.42 11.32 -6.46
N GLY A 67 -0.95 11.55 -5.25
CA GLY A 67 -1.69 12.30 -4.23
C GLY A 67 -2.85 11.55 -3.58
N ALA A 68 -3.10 10.29 -3.94
CA ALA A 68 -4.11 9.48 -3.28
C ALA A 68 -3.82 9.34 -1.78
N THR A 69 -4.87 9.32 -0.97
CA THR A 69 -4.75 9.22 0.48
C THR A 69 -5.61 8.11 1.06
N ALA A 70 -5.10 7.48 2.12
CA ALA A 70 -5.87 6.62 3.02
C ALA A 70 -5.82 7.21 4.43
N THR A 71 -6.98 7.34 5.08
CA THR A 71 -7.09 7.71 6.50
C THR A 71 -7.65 6.52 7.25
N ILE A 72 -6.94 6.11 8.30
CA ILE A 72 -7.16 4.86 9.03
C ILE A 72 -7.31 5.17 10.50
N ASP A 73 -8.37 4.65 11.11
CA ASP A 73 -8.50 4.55 12.56
C ASP A 73 -7.83 3.25 13.02
N PRO A 74 -6.69 3.30 13.73
CA PRO A 74 -5.98 2.09 14.15
C PRO A 74 -6.76 1.26 15.17
N MET A 75 -7.74 1.85 15.86
CA MET A 75 -8.63 1.11 16.77
C MET A 75 -9.61 0.19 16.03
N LYS A 76 -9.73 0.33 14.70
CA LYS A 76 -10.53 -0.54 13.83
C LYS A 76 -9.70 -1.64 13.17
N VAL A 77 -8.62 -2.06 13.82
CA VAL A 77 -7.78 -3.16 13.36
C VAL A 77 -8.58 -4.48 13.28
N GLU A 78 -8.32 -5.27 12.23
CA GLU A 78 -9.06 -6.50 11.96
C GLU A 78 -8.12 -7.65 11.51
N LEU A 79 -8.06 -8.69 12.33
CA LEU A 79 -7.29 -9.93 12.11
C LEU A 79 -8.19 -11.17 12.04
N HIS A 80 -9.52 -11.01 12.01
CA HIS A 80 -10.50 -12.11 12.13
C HIS A 80 -10.34 -12.94 13.41
N ASP A 81 -9.85 -12.28 14.48
CA ASP A 81 -9.61 -12.87 15.79
C ASP A 81 -9.79 -11.77 16.85
N ALA A 82 -10.86 -11.86 17.62
CA ALA A 82 -11.24 -10.84 18.59
C ALA A 82 -10.15 -10.64 19.68
N THR A 83 -9.45 -11.70 20.08
CA THR A 83 -8.37 -11.61 21.07
C THR A 83 -7.17 -10.86 20.50
N LYS A 84 -6.77 -11.16 19.26
CA LYS A 84 -5.67 -10.45 18.60
C LYS A 84 -6.01 -9.00 18.35
N ASN A 85 -7.24 -8.71 17.90
CA ASN A 85 -7.73 -7.34 17.73
C ASN A 85 -7.61 -6.57 19.03
N LYS A 86 -8.14 -7.12 20.13
CA LYS A 86 -8.07 -6.50 21.46
C LYS A 86 -6.63 -6.30 21.95
N ASN A 87 -5.75 -7.26 21.77
CA ASN A 87 -4.35 -7.14 22.17
C ASN A 87 -3.64 -5.99 21.43
N LEU A 88 -3.85 -5.85 20.11
CA LEU A 88 -3.29 -4.73 19.35
C LEU A 88 -3.90 -3.40 19.77
N GLN A 89 -5.20 -3.33 20.02
CA GLN A 89 -5.86 -2.14 20.52
C GLN A 89 -5.31 -1.71 21.89
N ASP A 90 -5.28 -2.62 22.85
CA ASP A 90 -4.93 -2.32 24.25
C ASP A 90 -3.42 -2.10 24.47
N PHE A 91 -2.58 -2.88 23.81
CA PHE A 91 -1.14 -2.85 24.07
C PHE A 91 -0.34 -2.01 23.08
N PHE A 92 -0.85 -1.79 21.86
CA PHE A 92 -0.12 -1.05 20.84
C PHE A 92 -0.81 0.24 20.42
N PHE A 93 -1.98 0.19 19.82
CA PHE A 93 -2.62 1.38 19.22
C PHE A 93 -3.10 2.40 20.25
N SER A 94 -3.50 1.96 21.45
CA SER A 94 -3.85 2.86 22.57
C SER A 94 -2.68 3.74 23.04
N GLN A 95 -1.45 3.41 22.65
CA GLN A 95 -0.26 4.19 23.02
C GLN A 95 0.05 5.33 22.04
N PHE A 96 -0.70 5.45 20.95
CA PHE A 96 -0.47 6.51 19.97
C PHE A 96 -0.86 7.86 20.56
N LYS A 97 0.05 8.83 20.50
CA LYS A 97 -0.17 10.20 21.03
C LYS A 97 -1.25 10.95 20.27
N ASN A 98 -1.40 10.68 18.98
CA ASN A 98 -2.48 11.19 18.15
C ASN A 98 -3.02 10.02 17.35
N GLY A 99 -4.26 9.64 17.66
CA GLY A 99 -4.91 8.48 17.08
C GLY A 99 -5.21 8.70 15.61
N GLY A 100 -4.59 7.94 14.75
CA GLY A 100 -4.84 7.94 13.32
C GLY A 100 -3.57 7.69 12.53
N ILE A 101 -3.74 6.94 11.46
CA ILE A 101 -2.71 6.70 10.47
C ILE A 101 -3.18 7.37 9.17
N LYS A 102 -2.31 8.15 8.55
CA LYS A 102 -2.57 8.71 7.23
C LYS A 102 -1.47 8.30 6.28
N VAL A 103 -1.87 7.77 5.14
CA VAL A 103 -0.97 7.45 4.04
C VAL A 103 -1.25 8.39 2.88
N THR A 104 -0.21 8.90 2.22
CA THR A 104 -0.32 9.67 0.98
C THR A 104 0.65 9.09 -0.02
N PHE A 105 0.18 8.71 -1.19
CA PHE A 105 1.01 8.25 -2.29
C PHE A 105 1.59 9.44 -3.06
N LYS A 106 2.87 9.33 -3.41
CA LYS A 106 3.62 10.35 -4.14
C LYS A 106 4.62 9.69 -5.09
N ASN A 107 5.09 10.47 -6.06
CA ASN A 107 6.12 10.04 -7.00
C ASN A 107 5.77 8.69 -7.64
N VAL A 108 4.55 8.57 -8.12
CA VAL A 108 4.08 7.35 -8.77
C VAL A 108 4.73 7.25 -10.16
N MET A 109 5.56 6.23 -10.33
CA MET A 109 6.20 5.94 -11.62
C MET A 109 5.54 4.71 -12.21
N GLU A 110 4.85 4.92 -13.33
CA GLU A 110 4.09 3.87 -14.01
C GLU A 110 4.93 3.26 -15.12
N GLY A 111 5.06 1.93 -15.12
CA GLY A 111 5.54 1.12 -16.24
C GLY A 111 4.43 0.20 -16.74
N LYS A 112 4.74 -0.67 -17.70
CA LYS A 112 3.72 -1.52 -18.35
C LYS A 112 3.01 -2.44 -17.34
N ASP A 113 3.77 -3.28 -16.63
CA ASP A 113 3.22 -4.28 -15.70
C ASP A 113 3.81 -4.14 -14.29
N GLN A 114 4.56 -3.08 -14.03
CA GLN A 114 5.21 -2.79 -12.76
C GLN A 114 5.51 -1.30 -12.63
N GLY A 115 5.77 -0.86 -11.40
CA GLY A 115 6.16 0.51 -11.15
C GLY A 115 6.48 0.74 -9.66
N THR A 116 6.64 2.00 -9.30
CA THR A 116 6.98 2.40 -7.94
C THR A 116 6.04 3.47 -7.41
N ILE A 117 5.88 3.49 -6.10
CA ILE A 117 5.09 4.47 -5.36
C ILE A 117 5.89 4.85 -4.12
N LEU A 118 5.97 6.12 -3.78
CA LEU A 118 6.47 6.57 -2.50
C LEU A 118 5.28 6.79 -1.56
N ALA A 119 5.08 5.90 -0.59
CA ALA A 119 4.08 6.08 0.46
C ALA A 119 4.64 6.98 1.57
N MET A 120 4.00 8.14 1.78
CA MET A 120 4.25 8.99 2.94
C MET A 120 3.31 8.53 4.06
N VAL A 121 3.85 7.82 5.03
CA VAL A 121 3.08 7.30 6.18
C VAL A 121 3.23 8.25 7.35
N LYS A 122 2.11 8.82 7.80
CA LYS A 122 2.04 9.61 9.03
C LYS A 122 1.39 8.76 10.12
N MET A 123 2.12 8.53 11.21
CA MET A 123 1.68 7.77 12.37
C MET A 123 2.37 8.33 13.61
N ASN A 124 1.67 8.43 14.75
CA ASN A 124 2.22 8.94 16.02
C ASN A 124 3.00 10.28 15.85
N ASN A 125 2.47 11.24 15.04
CA ASN A 125 3.10 12.53 14.70
C ASN A 125 4.41 12.45 13.91
N LYS A 126 4.84 11.28 13.45
CA LYS A 126 6.00 11.12 12.59
C LYS A 126 5.57 10.88 11.15
N ASN A 127 6.35 11.39 10.20
CA ASN A 127 6.18 11.12 8.77
C ASN A 127 7.38 10.30 8.29
N VAL A 128 7.12 9.12 7.76
CA VAL A 128 8.13 8.21 7.22
C VAL A 128 7.86 7.98 5.74
N LYS A 129 8.93 7.94 4.94
CA LYS A 129 8.89 7.62 3.51
C LYS A 129 9.07 6.12 3.35
N VAL A 130 8.08 5.46 2.78
CA VAL A 130 8.13 4.02 2.50
C VAL A 130 8.10 3.81 0.99
N PRO A 131 9.23 3.46 0.38
CA PRO A 131 9.25 3.05 -1.02
C PRO A 131 8.42 1.77 -1.19
N MET A 132 7.53 1.78 -2.18
CA MET A 132 6.74 0.60 -2.56
C MET A 132 7.02 0.26 -4.02
N GLN A 133 7.05 -1.02 -4.32
CA GLN A 133 7.05 -1.53 -5.70
C GLN A 133 5.69 -2.18 -5.96
N TYR A 134 5.13 -1.95 -7.14
CA TYR A 134 3.94 -2.66 -7.56
C TYR A 134 4.19 -3.53 -8.79
N THR A 135 3.42 -4.59 -8.88
CA THR A 135 3.29 -5.43 -10.09
C THR A 135 1.83 -5.55 -10.46
N ILE A 136 1.57 -5.76 -11.77
CA ILE A 136 0.25 -6.09 -12.28
C ILE A 136 0.31 -7.54 -12.77
N LYS A 137 -0.48 -8.38 -12.16
CA LYS A 137 -0.59 -9.79 -12.53
C LYS A 137 -2.04 -10.25 -12.36
N ASP A 138 -2.52 -11.06 -13.28
CA ASP A 138 -3.86 -11.66 -13.26
C ASP A 138 -4.98 -10.62 -13.03
N GLY A 139 -4.85 -9.43 -13.67
CA GLY A 139 -5.82 -8.35 -13.56
C GLY A 139 -5.84 -7.62 -12.22
N LYS A 140 -4.82 -7.77 -11.38
CA LYS A 140 -4.69 -7.10 -10.09
C LYS A 140 -3.35 -6.39 -9.96
N LEU A 141 -3.37 -5.11 -9.56
CA LEU A 141 -2.22 -4.37 -9.08
C LEU A 141 -1.98 -4.71 -7.62
N VAL A 142 -0.74 -5.06 -7.27
CA VAL A 142 -0.30 -5.28 -5.88
C VAL A 142 0.97 -4.49 -5.63
N ALA A 143 0.91 -3.50 -4.74
CA ALA A 143 2.03 -2.69 -4.29
C ALA A 143 2.46 -3.12 -2.89
N THR A 144 3.76 -3.34 -2.67
CA THR A 144 4.32 -3.74 -1.37
C THR A 144 5.47 -2.84 -0.97
N GLY A 145 5.58 -2.58 0.32
CA GLY A 145 6.70 -1.86 0.94
C GLY A 145 6.90 -2.35 2.38
N VAL A 146 7.99 -1.95 3.00
CA VAL A 146 8.30 -2.30 4.40
C VAL A 146 8.55 -1.02 5.18
N LEU A 147 7.91 -0.88 6.32
CA LEU A 147 8.17 0.18 7.29
C LEU A 147 8.76 -0.41 8.58
N ASP A 148 9.50 0.40 9.32
CA ASP A 148 9.95 0.06 10.66
C ASP A 148 9.16 0.89 11.69
N ILE A 149 8.52 0.21 12.64
CA ILE A 149 7.72 0.83 13.71
C ILE A 149 8.56 1.80 14.56
N MET A 150 9.86 1.55 14.68
CA MET A 150 10.76 2.39 15.48
C MET A 150 10.92 3.80 14.91
N GLU A 151 10.79 3.99 13.58
CA GLU A 151 10.85 5.30 12.94
C GLU A 151 9.70 6.24 13.36
N PHE A 152 8.61 5.68 13.92
CA PHE A 152 7.47 6.44 14.40
C PHE A 152 7.54 6.77 15.91
N SER A 153 8.70 6.57 16.56
CA SER A 153 8.87 6.76 18.01
C SER A 153 7.88 5.93 18.84
N LEU A 154 7.61 4.71 18.42
CA LEU A 154 6.67 3.77 19.05
C LEU A 154 7.39 2.70 19.89
N ASN A 155 8.61 2.98 20.36
CA ASN A 155 9.41 2.04 21.17
C ASN A 155 8.64 1.53 22.40
N ASP A 156 7.95 2.41 23.12
CA ASP A 156 7.22 2.04 24.32
C ASP A 156 5.96 1.22 24.01
N ALA A 157 5.23 1.60 22.96
CA ALA A 157 4.10 0.83 22.45
C ALA A 157 4.54 -0.59 22.03
N PHE A 158 5.66 -0.67 21.33
CA PHE A 158 6.23 -1.94 20.88
C PHE A 158 6.65 -2.84 22.04
N LYS A 159 7.34 -2.28 23.07
CA LYS A 159 7.68 -3.02 24.29
C LYS A 159 6.43 -3.49 25.03
N LYS A 160 5.41 -2.63 25.14
CA LYS A 160 4.17 -2.97 25.82
C LYS A 160 3.43 -4.12 25.11
N LEU A 161 3.42 -4.13 23.77
CA LEU A 161 2.88 -5.23 22.99
C LEU A 161 3.67 -6.53 23.23
N ALA A 162 5.01 -6.47 23.21
CA ALA A 162 5.87 -7.63 23.45
C ALA A 162 5.63 -8.25 24.83
N VAL A 163 5.48 -7.43 25.88
CA VAL A 163 5.18 -7.88 27.24
C VAL A 163 3.75 -8.41 27.36
N GLY A 164 2.76 -7.68 26.82
CA GLY A 164 1.35 -8.06 26.93
C GLY A 164 0.98 -9.32 26.14
N CYS A 165 1.80 -9.69 25.17
CA CYS A 165 1.64 -10.89 24.36
C CYS A 165 2.75 -11.94 24.60
N HIS A 166 3.52 -11.85 25.68
CA HIS A 166 4.68 -12.71 25.93
C HIS A 166 4.37 -14.20 25.74
N ASP A 167 3.29 -14.69 26.35
CA ASP A 167 2.91 -16.10 26.30
C ASP A 167 2.44 -16.58 24.90
N LEU A 168 2.15 -15.62 24.00
CA LEU A 168 1.69 -15.93 22.64
C LEU A 168 2.82 -15.99 21.60
N HIS A 169 3.99 -15.40 21.90
CA HIS A 169 5.11 -15.33 20.95
C HIS A 169 6.49 -15.17 21.64
N GLU A 170 6.64 -15.72 22.83
CA GLU A 170 7.93 -15.78 23.56
C GLU A 170 8.55 -14.38 23.75
N GLY A 171 7.72 -13.34 23.82
CA GLY A 171 8.16 -11.96 23.95
C GLY A 171 8.85 -11.36 22.71
N LEU A 172 9.01 -12.13 21.62
CA LEU A 172 9.68 -11.65 20.42
C LEU A 172 8.67 -11.12 19.38
N THR A 173 8.81 -9.84 19.06
CA THR A 173 8.09 -9.15 17.99
C THR A 173 9.10 -8.41 17.11
N TRP A 174 8.91 -8.46 15.81
CA TRP A 174 9.77 -7.76 14.84
C TRP A 174 9.26 -6.34 14.61
N SER A 175 10.17 -5.35 14.52
CA SER A 175 9.79 -3.95 14.29
C SER A 175 9.39 -3.66 12.84
N GLN A 176 9.84 -4.50 11.91
CA GLN A 176 9.54 -4.36 10.48
C GLN A 176 8.16 -4.91 10.16
N VAL A 177 7.37 -4.12 9.46
CA VAL A 177 6.01 -4.46 9.01
C VAL A 177 5.91 -4.28 7.51
N ALA A 178 5.54 -5.33 6.81
CA ALA A 178 5.19 -5.23 5.40
C ALA A 178 3.82 -4.56 5.25
N ILE A 179 3.71 -3.61 4.34
CA ILE A 179 2.43 -2.97 3.98
C ILE A 179 2.09 -3.28 2.53
N THR A 180 0.82 -3.51 2.26
CA THR A 180 0.32 -3.87 0.94
C THR A 180 -0.89 -3.02 0.58
N PHE A 181 -0.89 -2.49 -0.63
CA PHE A 181 -2.06 -1.90 -1.28
C PHE A 181 -2.36 -2.70 -2.54
N SER A 182 -3.61 -3.05 -2.76
CA SER A 182 -4.00 -3.76 -3.97
C SER A 182 -5.30 -3.22 -4.56
N ALA A 183 -5.43 -3.32 -5.89
CA ALA A 183 -6.60 -2.91 -6.62
C ALA A 183 -6.77 -3.75 -7.89
N PRO A 184 -8.00 -4.14 -8.26
CA PRO A 184 -8.26 -4.73 -9.57
C PRO A 184 -7.97 -3.72 -10.68
N ILE A 185 -7.45 -4.20 -11.82
CA ILE A 185 -7.34 -3.42 -13.05
C ILE A 185 -8.73 -3.37 -13.70
N LYS A 186 -9.16 -2.19 -14.14
CA LYS A 186 -10.36 -2.03 -14.95
C LYS A 186 -10.09 -2.58 -16.35
N GLN A 187 -10.98 -3.41 -16.80
CA GLN A 187 -11.06 -3.86 -18.19
C GLN A 187 -11.84 -2.85 -19.02
#